data_78736d3747a5f303babeb1da320ec2ec
#
_entry.id   78736d3747a5f303babeb1da320ec2ec
#
_cell.length_a   1.000
_cell.length_b   1.000
_cell.length_c   1.000
_cell.angle_alpha   90.00
_cell.angle_beta   90.00
_cell.angle_gamma   90.00
#
_symmetry.space_group_name_H-M   'P 1'
#
loop_
_entity.id
_entity.type
_entity.pdbx_description
1 polymer ?
#
loop_
_entity_poly.entity_id
_entity_poly.type
_entity_poly.pdbx_seq_one_letter_code
_entity_poly.pdbx_strand_id
1 'polypeptide(L)'
;MLTVKGKTISNKPKRIMSEKTHWLQSPNKNYLGHWDLPEGKDLILTIDSAKWEEVKNPIINKSESKRVVRFKEAGVKPWICNQGNAQSIIKSTGIKHMEDSSGSKISLFVGLHLDRVSRENIDCVRVRPCAVETVKPNLTPDHKMWDKAKTAVQTGEATKESISNHWIVSDENYKLLCG
;
A
#
# COMPACT_ATOMS: atom_id res chain seq x y z
N MET A 1 26.35 -6.42 46.85
CA MET A 1 26.40 -6.60 45.40
C MET A 1 25.08 -7.24 44.93
N LEU A 2 24.16 -6.45 44.47
CA LEU A 2 22.85 -6.94 43.99
C LEU A 2 22.82 -6.82 42.46
N THR A 3 22.85 -7.99 41.77
CA THR A 3 22.83 -8.08 40.30
C THR A 3 21.38 -8.07 39.86
N VAL A 4 20.91 -6.98 39.23
CA VAL A 4 19.60 -6.89 38.60
C VAL A 4 19.68 -7.53 37.22
N LYS A 5 19.08 -8.71 37.06
CA LYS A 5 18.88 -9.37 35.74
C LYS A 5 17.93 -8.54 34.88
N GLY A 6 18.48 -7.89 33.86
CA GLY A 6 17.69 -7.20 32.83
C GLY A 6 16.83 -8.17 32.03
N LYS A 7 15.52 -8.11 32.20
CA LYS A 7 14.56 -8.75 31.30
C LYS A 7 14.52 -7.94 30.00
N THR A 8 15.10 -8.46 28.94
CA THR A 8 14.93 -7.94 27.59
C THR A 8 13.48 -8.14 27.18
N ILE A 9 12.69 -7.08 27.15
CA ILE A 9 11.30 -7.09 26.64
C ILE A 9 11.43 -7.16 25.13
N SER A 10 11.23 -8.35 24.57
CA SER A 10 11.08 -8.56 23.13
C SER A 10 9.76 -7.90 22.70
N ASN A 11 9.86 -6.71 22.14
CA ASN A 11 8.74 -6.05 21.45
C ASN A 11 8.48 -6.78 20.11
N LYS A 12 7.78 -7.91 20.17
CA LYS A 12 7.21 -8.50 18.95
C LYS A 12 6.17 -7.51 18.41
N PRO A 13 6.26 -7.10 17.14
CA PRO A 13 5.29 -6.20 16.54
C PRO A 13 3.89 -6.82 16.66
N LYS A 14 2.94 -6.02 17.17
CA LYS A 14 1.54 -6.40 17.34
C LYS A 14 0.98 -6.72 15.96
N ARG A 15 0.67 -7.99 15.70
CA ARG A 15 0.08 -8.47 14.46
C ARG A 15 -1.24 -7.72 14.25
N ILE A 16 -1.38 -7.02 13.12
CA ILE A 16 -2.66 -6.46 12.64
C ILE A 16 -3.44 -7.64 12.06
N MET A 17 -4.05 -8.44 12.94
CA MET A 17 -4.85 -9.60 12.54
C MET A 17 -6.21 -9.53 13.21
N SER A 18 -7.25 -9.99 12.52
CA SER A 18 -8.58 -10.13 13.08
C SER A 18 -8.52 -11.01 14.35
N GLU A 19 -9.37 -10.73 15.33
CA GLU A 19 -9.46 -11.53 16.57
C GLU A 19 -9.87 -12.98 16.32
N LYS A 20 -10.43 -13.26 15.15
CA LYS A 20 -10.87 -14.59 14.72
C LYS A 20 -9.84 -15.22 13.77
N THR A 21 -9.55 -16.50 13.97
CA THR A 21 -8.66 -17.29 13.11
C THR A 21 -9.49 -18.02 12.04
N HIS A 22 -9.22 -17.70 10.78
CA HIS A 22 -9.86 -18.39 9.65
C HIS A 22 -9.32 -19.82 9.51
N TRP A 23 -10.18 -20.81 9.21
CA TRP A 23 -9.80 -22.22 9.08
C TRP A 23 -8.66 -22.47 8.08
N LEU A 24 -8.59 -21.69 6.99
CA LEU A 24 -7.53 -21.78 5.98
C LEU A 24 -6.28 -20.98 6.34
N GLN A 25 -6.32 -20.23 7.44
CA GLN A 25 -5.17 -19.47 7.91
C GLN A 25 -4.10 -20.43 8.44
N SER A 26 -2.91 -20.33 7.92
CA SER A 26 -1.77 -21.13 8.37
C SER A 26 -0.62 -20.22 8.77
N PRO A 27 -0.06 -20.39 9.97
CA PRO A 27 1.10 -19.61 10.41
C PRO A 27 2.32 -19.85 9.52
N ASN A 28 2.38 -20.99 8.83
CA ASN A 28 3.50 -21.39 7.96
C ASN A 28 3.35 -20.89 6.51
N LYS A 29 2.25 -20.24 6.14
CA LYS A 29 2.14 -19.60 4.83
C LYS A 29 2.96 -18.33 4.79
N ASN A 30 3.92 -18.28 3.87
CA ASN A 30 4.88 -17.18 3.75
C ASN A 30 4.27 -15.93 3.09
N TYR A 31 3.10 -16.05 2.44
CA TYR A 31 2.46 -14.99 1.69
C TYR A 31 1.08 -14.67 2.23
N LEU A 32 0.69 -13.41 2.08
CA LEU A 32 -0.61 -12.88 2.48
C LEU A 32 -1.71 -13.51 1.62
N GLY A 33 -2.72 -14.07 2.27
CA GLY A 33 -3.93 -14.60 1.67
C GLY A 33 -5.18 -13.83 2.09
N HIS A 34 -6.33 -14.15 1.49
CA HIS A 34 -7.59 -13.50 1.84
C HIS A 34 -7.97 -13.70 3.33
N TRP A 35 -7.57 -14.81 3.91
CA TRP A 35 -7.77 -15.13 5.34
C TRP A 35 -6.91 -14.30 6.30
N ASP A 36 -5.90 -13.59 5.81
CA ASP A 36 -5.08 -12.68 6.60
C ASP A 36 -5.67 -11.24 6.61
N LEU A 37 -6.71 -10.97 5.81
CA LEU A 37 -7.38 -9.68 5.74
C LEU A 37 -8.53 -9.57 6.74
N PRO A 38 -8.82 -8.39 7.29
CA PRO A 38 -9.97 -8.19 8.16
C PRO A 38 -11.27 -8.36 7.39
N GLU A 39 -12.24 -9.03 8.02
CA GLU A 39 -13.54 -9.31 7.44
C GLU A 39 -14.34 -8.01 7.21
N GLY A 40 -14.84 -7.81 5.98
CA GLY A 40 -15.67 -6.66 5.62
C GLY A 40 -14.99 -5.29 5.66
N LYS A 41 -13.66 -5.24 5.83
CA LYS A 41 -12.90 -3.99 5.88
C LYS A 41 -11.72 -4.03 4.93
N ASP A 42 -11.44 -2.88 4.34
CA ASP A 42 -10.24 -2.71 3.53
C ASP A 42 -9.00 -2.56 4.43
N LEU A 43 -7.90 -3.18 4.02
CA LEU A 43 -6.60 -3.03 4.65
C LEU A 43 -5.74 -2.10 3.80
N ILE A 44 -5.45 -0.91 4.31
CA ILE A 44 -4.60 0.06 3.63
C ILE A 44 -3.15 -0.22 4.00
N LEU A 45 -2.31 -0.45 2.99
CA LEU A 45 -0.89 -0.77 3.15
C LEU A 45 -0.03 0.10 2.27
N THR A 46 1.18 0.38 2.74
CA THR A 46 2.21 1.14 2.02
C THR A 46 3.19 0.17 1.39
N ILE A 47 3.36 0.23 0.08
CA ILE A 47 4.34 -0.59 -0.64
C ILE A 47 5.75 -0.18 -0.18
N ASP A 48 6.52 -1.14 0.26
CA ASP A 48 7.95 -0.99 0.50
C ASP A 48 8.75 -1.31 -0.77
N SER A 49 8.48 -2.47 -1.35
CA SER A 49 9.11 -2.91 -2.60
C SER A 49 8.19 -3.84 -3.38
N ALA A 50 8.35 -3.84 -4.71
CA ALA A 50 7.68 -4.79 -5.60
C ALA A 50 8.69 -5.31 -6.63
N LYS A 51 8.83 -6.63 -6.75
CA LYS A 51 9.79 -7.26 -7.66
C LYS A 51 9.38 -8.68 -8.05
N TRP A 52 10.01 -9.20 -9.09
CA TRP A 52 9.91 -10.59 -9.46
C TRP A 52 10.77 -11.45 -8.52
N GLU A 53 10.20 -12.53 -7.99
CA GLU A 53 10.88 -13.50 -7.13
C GLU A 53 10.50 -14.91 -7.53
N GLU A 54 11.45 -15.83 -7.35
CA GLU A 54 11.21 -17.26 -7.52
C GLU A 54 10.44 -17.79 -6.32
N VAL A 55 9.21 -18.21 -6.57
CA VAL A 55 8.30 -18.76 -5.56
C VAL A 55 8.12 -20.24 -5.81
N LYS A 56 8.51 -21.06 -4.85
CA LYS A 56 8.34 -22.50 -4.90
C LYS A 56 6.87 -22.88 -4.65
N ASN A 57 6.27 -23.57 -5.62
CA ASN A 57 4.97 -24.16 -5.44
C ASN A 57 5.13 -25.51 -4.71
N PRO A 58 4.60 -25.65 -3.47
CA PRO A 58 4.82 -26.86 -2.66
C PRO A 58 4.11 -28.09 -3.21
N ILE A 59 3.06 -27.92 -4.02
CA ILE A 59 2.27 -29.03 -4.57
C ILE A 59 3.00 -29.71 -5.72
N ILE A 60 3.52 -28.92 -6.65
CA ILE A 60 4.18 -29.44 -7.87
C ILE A 60 5.71 -29.40 -7.78
N ASN A 61 6.24 -28.96 -6.64
CA ASN A 61 7.68 -28.82 -6.37
C ASN A 61 8.47 -28.06 -7.44
N LYS A 62 7.81 -27.12 -8.14
CA LYS A 62 8.41 -26.26 -9.16
C LYS A 62 8.49 -24.82 -8.66
N SER A 63 9.55 -24.13 -9.03
CA SER A 63 9.67 -22.69 -8.84
C SER A 63 9.05 -21.95 -10.01
N GLU A 64 8.33 -20.89 -9.73
CA GLU A 64 7.74 -19.99 -10.72
C GLU A 64 8.07 -18.55 -10.35
N SER A 65 8.42 -17.75 -11.34
CA SER A 65 8.64 -16.33 -11.14
C SER A 65 7.29 -15.62 -10.89
N LYS A 66 7.16 -14.97 -9.74
CA LYS A 66 5.94 -14.27 -9.31
C LYS A 66 6.27 -12.83 -8.94
N ARG A 67 5.32 -11.91 -9.13
CA ARG A 67 5.42 -10.54 -8.59
C ARG A 67 5.15 -10.58 -7.10
N VAL A 68 6.16 -10.24 -6.30
CA VAL A 68 6.05 -10.18 -4.84
C VAL A 68 6.09 -8.74 -4.39
N VAL A 69 5.09 -8.33 -3.64
CA VAL A 69 4.96 -6.99 -3.05
C VAL A 69 5.21 -7.10 -1.55
N ARG A 70 6.10 -6.27 -1.03
CA ARG A 70 6.38 -6.12 0.40
C ARG A 70 5.83 -4.80 0.90
N PHE A 71 5.46 -4.77 2.17
CA PHE A 71 4.82 -3.63 2.80
C PHE A 71 5.70 -3.05 3.92
N LYS A 72 5.57 -1.74 4.17
CA LYS A 72 6.29 -1.06 5.25
C LYS A 72 5.74 -1.37 6.63
N GLU A 73 4.47 -1.79 6.70
CA GLU A 73 3.79 -2.12 7.94
C GLU A 73 4.38 -3.39 8.55
N ALA A 74 4.84 -3.28 9.80
CA ALA A 74 5.46 -4.39 10.50
C ALA A 74 4.48 -5.55 10.72
N GLY A 75 4.94 -6.78 10.48
CA GLY A 75 4.16 -7.99 10.69
C GLY A 75 3.22 -8.36 9.54
N VAL A 76 3.14 -7.56 8.48
CA VAL A 76 2.41 -7.92 7.26
C VAL A 76 3.27 -8.82 6.39
N LYS A 77 2.68 -9.94 5.93
CA LYS A 77 3.36 -10.88 5.04
C LYS A 77 3.53 -10.29 3.64
N PRO A 78 4.58 -10.69 2.90
CA PRO A 78 4.68 -10.40 1.47
C PRO A 78 3.44 -10.94 0.73
N TRP A 79 3.08 -10.30 -0.36
CA TRP A 79 1.90 -10.67 -1.14
C TRP A 79 2.27 -10.98 -2.59
N ILE A 80 1.72 -12.09 -3.12
CA ILE A 80 1.87 -12.45 -4.53
C ILE A 80 0.79 -11.70 -5.33
N CYS A 81 1.24 -10.74 -6.16
CA CYS A 81 0.39 -9.91 -6.98
C CYS A 81 0.14 -10.55 -8.35
N ASN A 82 -1.11 -10.90 -8.65
CA ASN A 82 -1.51 -11.38 -9.95
C ASN A 82 -1.70 -10.23 -10.98
N GLN A 83 -1.89 -10.57 -12.26
CA GLN A 83 -2.03 -9.59 -13.34
C GLN A 83 -3.20 -8.62 -13.13
N GLY A 84 -4.37 -9.09 -12.68
CA GLY A 84 -5.54 -8.23 -12.45
C GLY A 84 -5.29 -7.22 -11.33
N ASN A 85 -4.64 -7.65 -10.26
CA ASN A 85 -4.27 -6.78 -9.15
C ASN A 85 -3.18 -5.77 -9.56
N ALA A 86 -2.21 -6.18 -10.40
CA ALA A 86 -1.22 -5.26 -10.95
C ALA A 86 -1.88 -4.14 -11.77
N GLN A 87 -2.87 -4.47 -12.59
CA GLN A 87 -3.65 -3.46 -13.33
C GLN A 87 -4.42 -2.51 -12.38
N SER A 88 -4.96 -3.05 -11.29
CA SER A 88 -5.66 -2.22 -10.27
C SER A 88 -4.68 -1.30 -9.54
N ILE A 89 -3.45 -1.74 -9.25
CA ILE A 89 -2.40 -0.90 -8.68
C ILE A 89 -2.08 0.27 -9.63
N ILE A 90 -1.86 -0.03 -10.92
CA ILE A 90 -1.60 1.02 -11.92
C ILE A 90 -2.75 2.04 -11.98
N LYS A 91 -4.00 1.55 -11.95
CA LYS A 91 -5.19 2.44 -11.97
C LYS A 91 -5.29 3.31 -10.73
N SER A 92 -4.96 2.76 -9.54
CA SER A 92 -5.09 3.48 -8.27
C SER A 92 -3.93 4.44 -8.00
N THR A 93 -2.71 4.09 -8.43
CA THR A 93 -1.49 4.88 -8.14
C THR A 93 -1.01 5.71 -9.32
N GLY A 94 -1.40 5.36 -10.56
CA GLY A 94 -0.85 5.92 -11.79
C GLY A 94 0.57 5.42 -12.13
N ILE A 95 1.17 4.60 -11.28
CA ILE A 95 2.56 4.14 -11.42
C ILE A 95 2.61 2.88 -12.28
N LYS A 96 3.37 2.93 -13.36
CA LYS A 96 3.45 1.84 -14.34
C LYS A 96 4.57 0.84 -14.06
N HIS A 97 5.63 1.26 -13.36
CA HIS A 97 6.82 0.44 -13.07
C HIS A 97 6.84 0.03 -11.60
N MET A 98 7.18 -1.23 -11.35
CA MET A 98 7.19 -1.79 -9.98
C MET A 98 8.24 -1.11 -9.11
N GLU A 99 9.37 -0.75 -9.68
CA GLU A 99 10.51 -0.10 -9.01
C GLU A 99 10.13 1.26 -8.42
N ASP A 100 9.20 1.97 -9.07
CA ASP A 100 8.73 3.30 -8.65
C ASP A 100 7.59 3.23 -7.62
N SER A 101 7.09 2.02 -7.31
CA SER A 101 5.91 1.85 -6.46
C SER A 101 6.16 2.04 -4.96
N SER A 102 7.42 2.12 -4.54
CA SER A 102 7.77 2.30 -3.13
C SER A 102 7.16 3.59 -2.54
N GLY A 103 6.55 3.46 -1.36
CA GLY A 103 5.86 4.57 -0.70
C GLY A 103 4.40 4.77 -1.12
N SER A 104 3.94 4.10 -2.17
CA SER A 104 2.54 4.18 -2.61
C SER A 104 1.63 3.40 -1.68
N LYS A 105 0.45 3.97 -1.40
CA LYS A 105 -0.58 3.30 -0.61
C LYS A 105 -1.55 2.57 -1.53
N ILE A 106 -1.90 1.34 -1.15
CA ILE A 106 -2.93 0.54 -1.80
C ILE A 106 -3.92 0.03 -0.77
N SER A 107 -5.16 -0.19 -1.19
CA SER A 107 -6.21 -0.76 -0.36
C SER A 107 -6.47 -2.19 -0.83
N LEU A 108 -6.25 -3.15 0.07
CA LEU A 108 -6.52 -4.57 -0.17
C LEU A 108 -7.85 -4.96 0.48
N PHE A 109 -8.64 -5.77 -0.22
CA PHE A 109 -9.88 -6.31 0.28
C PHE A 109 -10.11 -7.75 -0.18
N VAL A 110 -11.02 -8.46 0.48
CA VAL A 110 -11.47 -9.77 0.04
C VAL A 110 -12.49 -9.60 -1.07
N GLY A 111 -12.18 -10.09 -2.24
CA GLY A 111 -13.08 -10.09 -3.39
C GLY A 111 -13.26 -11.49 -3.95
N LEU A 112 -14.29 -11.67 -4.78
CA LEU A 112 -14.57 -12.93 -5.44
C LEU A 112 -13.79 -13.07 -6.75
N HIS A 113 -13.38 -14.28 -7.04
CA HIS A 113 -12.80 -14.70 -8.31
C HIS A 113 -13.45 -16.00 -8.77
N LEU A 114 -13.95 -16.00 -10.01
CA LEU A 114 -14.47 -17.23 -10.62
C LEU A 114 -13.29 -18.14 -10.97
N ASP A 115 -13.18 -19.26 -10.27
CA ASP A 115 -12.23 -20.30 -10.65
C ASP A 115 -12.69 -20.99 -11.93
N ARG A 116 -11.80 -21.04 -12.91
CA ARG A 116 -12.13 -21.60 -14.24
C ARG A 116 -12.26 -23.13 -14.24
N VAL A 117 -11.69 -23.78 -13.24
CA VAL A 117 -11.69 -25.24 -13.12
C VAL A 117 -12.96 -25.72 -12.40
N SER A 118 -13.20 -25.20 -11.19
CA SER A 118 -14.38 -25.57 -10.39
C SER A 118 -15.65 -24.82 -10.82
N ARG A 119 -15.53 -23.72 -11.57
CA ARG A 119 -16.61 -22.78 -11.90
C ARG A 119 -17.29 -22.16 -10.69
N GLU A 120 -16.61 -22.14 -9.55
CA GLU A 120 -17.08 -21.56 -8.31
C GLU A 120 -16.41 -20.22 -8.04
N ASN A 121 -17.11 -19.37 -7.30
CA ASN A 121 -16.52 -18.13 -6.81
C ASN A 121 -15.69 -18.43 -5.56
N ILE A 122 -14.41 -18.11 -5.63
CA ILE A 122 -13.47 -18.27 -4.51
C ILE A 122 -13.01 -16.89 -4.00
N ASP A 123 -12.82 -16.83 -2.70
CA ASP A 123 -12.27 -15.61 -2.07
C ASP A 123 -10.82 -15.40 -2.46
N CYS A 124 -10.50 -14.19 -2.80
CA CYS A 124 -9.13 -13.80 -3.15
C CYS A 124 -8.82 -12.36 -2.72
N VAL A 125 -7.53 -12.07 -2.58
CA VAL A 125 -7.06 -10.70 -2.32
C VAL A 125 -7.19 -9.87 -3.58
N ARG A 126 -7.88 -8.73 -3.46
CA ARG A 126 -8.07 -7.73 -4.52
C ARG A 126 -7.57 -6.37 -4.10
N VAL A 127 -7.20 -5.55 -5.08
CA VAL A 127 -6.85 -4.14 -4.90
C VAL A 127 -8.01 -3.27 -5.36
N ARG A 128 -8.39 -2.28 -4.54
CA ARG A 128 -9.36 -1.25 -4.96
C ARG A 128 -8.79 -0.44 -6.12
N PRO A 129 -9.48 -0.30 -7.24
CA PRO A 129 -8.98 0.45 -8.40
C PRO A 129 -9.20 1.96 -8.26
N CYS A 130 -9.36 2.46 -7.04
CA CYS A 130 -9.47 3.88 -6.73
C CYS A 130 -8.21 4.32 -5.96
N ALA A 131 -7.76 5.54 -6.22
CA ALA A 131 -6.67 6.12 -5.44
C ALA A 131 -7.03 6.05 -3.96
N VAL A 132 -6.15 5.46 -3.14
CA VAL A 132 -6.19 5.71 -1.71
C VAL A 132 -5.89 7.20 -1.58
N GLU A 133 -6.77 7.95 -0.92
CA GLU A 133 -6.53 9.38 -0.67
C GLU A 133 -5.13 9.52 -0.05
N THR A 134 -4.18 9.87 -0.87
CA THR A 134 -2.88 10.31 -0.37
C THR A 134 -3.15 11.63 0.30
N VAL A 135 -2.93 11.71 1.60
CA VAL A 135 -2.98 12.98 2.31
C VAL A 135 -2.02 13.91 1.57
N LYS A 136 -2.60 14.81 0.78
CA LYS A 136 -1.80 15.80 0.04
C LYS A 136 -0.96 16.57 1.07
N PRO A 137 0.34 16.76 0.84
CA PRO A 137 1.16 17.52 1.75
C PRO A 137 0.66 18.97 1.81
N ASN A 138 0.76 19.61 2.97
CA ASN A 138 0.48 21.03 3.11
C ASN A 138 1.55 21.85 2.40
N LEU A 139 1.12 22.74 1.52
CA LEU A 139 2.01 23.73 0.92
C LEU A 139 2.09 24.95 1.83
N THR A 140 3.19 25.07 2.55
CA THR A 140 3.51 26.18 3.45
C THR A 140 4.74 26.94 2.95
N PRO A 141 5.00 28.17 3.40
CA PRO A 141 6.19 28.92 3.02
C PRO A 141 7.51 28.18 3.23
N ASP A 142 7.58 27.28 4.20
CA ASP A 142 8.77 26.46 4.50
C ASP A 142 8.90 25.22 3.59
N HIS A 143 7.91 24.95 2.75
CA HIS A 143 7.93 23.78 1.88
C HIS A 143 8.86 24.02 0.69
N LYS A 144 9.77 23.06 0.40
CA LYS A 144 10.77 23.14 -0.69
C LYS A 144 10.21 23.51 -2.08
N MET A 145 8.92 23.29 -2.30
CA MET A 145 8.26 23.62 -3.59
C MET A 145 7.51 24.96 -3.53
N TRP A 146 7.59 25.70 -2.42
CA TRP A 146 6.86 26.95 -2.24
C TRP A 146 7.22 28.00 -3.28
N ASP A 147 8.51 28.28 -3.47
CA ASP A 147 8.98 29.31 -4.42
C ASP A 147 8.60 28.97 -5.85
N LYS A 148 8.70 27.68 -6.22
CA LYS A 148 8.29 27.23 -7.55
C LYS A 148 6.78 27.39 -7.77
N ALA A 149 5.97 27.05 -6.77
CA ALA A 149 4.51 27.22 -6.82
C ALA A 149 4.14 28.71 -6.89
N LYS A 150 4.83 29.56 -6.11
CA LYS A 150 4.65 31.02 -6.10
C LYS A 150 4.93 31.62 -7.49
N THR A 151 6.06 31.28 -8.08
CA THR A 151 6.39 31.73 -9.44
C THR A 151 5.33 31.30 -10.45
N ALA A 152 4.89 30.04 -10.43
CA ALA A 152 3.87 29.51 -11.35
C ALA A 152 2.51 30.21 -11.20
N VAL A 153 2.13 30.62 -10.00
CA VAL A 153 0.90 31.39 -9.75
C VAL A 153 1.06 32.82 -10.28
N GLN A 154 2.17 33.47 -10.01
CA GLN A 154 2.43 34.84 -10.43
C GLN A 154 2.60 34.99 -11.94
N THR A 155 3.11 33.97 -12.62
CA THR A 155 3.20 33.95 -14.10
C THR A 155 1.88 33.51 -14.76
N GLY A 156 0.87 33.11 -13.98
CA GLY A 156 -0.41 32.63 -14.50
C GLY A 156 -0.40 31.21 -15.05
N GLU A 157 0.73 30.48 -14.89
CA GLU A 157 0.85 29.07 -15.34
C GLU A 157 0.10 28.09 -14.44
N ALA A 158 -0.16 28.47 -13.17
CA ALA A 158 -0.87 27.63 -12.21
C ALA A 158 -2.05 28.36 -11.59
N THR A 159 -3.20 27.69 -11.56
CA THR A 159 -4.40 28.16 -10.87
C THR A 159 -4.51 27.52 -9.46
N LYS A 160 -5.40 28.07 -8.60
CA LYS A 160 -5.69 27.49 -7.29
C LYS A 160 -6.10 26.03 -7.39
N GLU A 161 -6.90 25.67 -8.39
CA GLU A 161 -7.37 24.30 -8.64
C GLU A 161 -6.21 23.38 -9.02
N SER A 162 -5.33 23.85 -9.91
CA SER A 162 -4.14 23.12 -10.35
C SER A 162 -3.22 22.78 -9.15
N ILE A 163 -2.98 23.75 -8.26
CA ILE A 163 -2.17 23.54 -7.06
C ILE A 163 -2.88 22.62 -6.08
N SER A 164 -4.20 22.76 -5.89
CA SER A 164 -5.00 21.93 -4.99
C SER A 164 -5.09 20.47 -5.43
N ASN A 165 -4.74 20.14 -6.69
CA ASN A 165 -4.62 18.77 -7.14
C ASN A 165 -3.44 18.03 -6.50
N HIS A 166 -2.39 18.76 -6.11
CA HIS A 166 -1.14 18.19 -5.59
C HIS A 166 -0.90 18.47 -4.11
N TRP A 167 -1.40 19.61 -3.59
CA TRP A 167 -1.16 20.07 -2.21
C TRP A 167 -2.45 20.55 -1.55
N ILE A 168 -2.48 20.50 -0.22
CA ILE A 168 -3.45 21.24 0.60
C ILE A 168 -2.88 22.64 0.77
N VAL A 169 -3.63 23.66 0.32
CA VAL A 169 -3.25 25.07 0.46
C VAL A 169 -4.37 25.79 1.20
N SER A 170 -4.07 26.38 2.35
CA SER A 170 -5.01 27.26 3.04
C SER A 170 -5.25 28.54 2.25
N ASP A 171 -6.40 29.18 2.46
CA ASP A 171 -6.72 30.45 1.79
C ASP A 171 -5.69 31.54 2.11
N GLU A 172 -5.13 31.52 3.32
CA GLU A 172 -4.06 32.43 3.73
C GLU A 172 -2.77 32.17 2.95
N ASN A 173 -2.35 30.93 2.85
CA ASN A 173 -1.17 30.55 2.08
C ASN A 173 -1.35 30.83 0.59
N TYR A 174 -2.57 30.63 0.06
CA TYR A 174 -2.83 30.97 -1.34
C TYR A 174 -2.72 32.47 -1.61
N LYS A 175 -3.18 33.33 -0.71
CA LYS A 175 -2.97 34.79 -0.82
C LYS A 175 -1.50 35.17 -0.85
N LEU A 176 -0.67 34.48 -0.04
CA LEU A 176 0.79 34.68 -0.05
C LEU A 176 1.48 34.21 -1.34
N LEU A 177 0.88 33.23 -2.06
CA LEU A 177 1.35 32.80 -3.37
C LEU A 177 1.04 33.83 -4.46
N CYS A 178 -0.09 34.53 -4.33
CA CYS A 178 -0.51 35.54 -5.31
C CYS A 178 0.28 36.87 -5.19
N GLY A 179 0.96 37.10 -4.06
CA GLY A 179 1.75 38.32 -3.81
C GLY A 179 1.01 39.30 -2.97
#